data_d8b81e06120fc441b965aecab6b2d3e7
#
_entry.id   d8b81e06120fc441b965aecab6b2d3e7
#
_cell.length_a   1.000
_cell.length_b   1.000
_cell.length_c   1.000
_cell.angle_alpha   90.00
_cell.angle_beta   90.00
_cell.angle_gamma   90.00
#
_symmetry.space_group_name_H-M   'P 1'
#
loop_
_entity.id
_entity.type
_entity.pdbx_description
1 polymer ?
#
loop_
_entity_poly.entity_id
_entity_poly.type
_entity_poly.pdbx_seq_one_letter_code
_entity_poly.pdbx_strand_id
1 'polypeptide(L)'
;MRGRTVRTNSFNDRFDRFQRRHGWLGFPLAVRQKYGDDQGGYLAATVAYYGFFSIFPLLLVFTTVLGFVLPGHPHLQAQIVNSALGQFPVIGHELKSGSLKGSTLALVLGLAGALWAGIGAVLAAENAMNLLWGVPFRRRPDFLRARVRALLLLFVFGGAALAATVLAGLGTVGAHYGIGWKISSVALSTLLDFGLFWLAFRVLTARDVSWSDLRGGAVAAAFGYEALQLLGGYYVGHVLKSASNSYGTFALVIGLLSFIYLAVHISLLAAEANVVATRRLWPRSFSVVFEQPATLADRAALTQRGKVEERRQDQQVDIHVPVDGAD
;
A
#
# COMPACT_ATOMS: atom_id res chain seq x y z
N MET A 1 41.86 21.70 14.89
CA MET A 1 41.04 20.59 14.36
C MET A 1 41.45 20.37 12.92
N ARG A 2 42.09 19.24 12.60
CA ARG A 2 42.57 18.93 11.23
C ARG A 2 41.36 18.58 10.34
N GLY A 3 41.15 19.39 9.29
CA GLY A 3 40.15 19.08 8.27
C GLY A 3 40.43 17.72 7.63
N ARG A 4 39.57 16.75 7.86
CA ARG A 4 39.54 15.52 7.06
C ARG A 4 39.12 15.92 5.65
N THR A 5 40.06 15.91 4.72
CA THR A 5 39.75 15.95 3.29
C THR A 5 39.02 14.68 2.96
N VAL A 6 37.71 14.78 2.82
CA VAL A 6 36.85 13.70 2.38
C VAL A 6 37.16 13.43 0.92
N ARG A 7 37.65 12.21 0.63
CA ARG A 7 37.86 11.75 -0.76
C ARG A 7 36.49 11.65 -1.44
N THR A 8 36.13 12.65 -2.20
CA THR A 8 34.95 12.61 -3.05
C THR A 8 35.10 11.49 -4.08
N ASN A 9 34.14 10.59 -4.14
CA ASN A 9 34.15 9.49 -5.11
C ASN A 9 33.70 10.09 -6.45
N SER A 10 34.63 10.31 -7.38
CA SER A 10 34.41 11.02 -8.65
C SER A 10 33.24 10.47 -9.47
N PHE A 11 32.84 9.23 -9.26
CA PHE A 11 31.68 8.58 -9.88
C PHE A 11 30.37 9.14 -9.30
N ASN A 12 30.27 9.24 -7.96
CA ASN A 12 29.06 9.76 -7.30
C ASN A 12 28.80 11.22 -7.69
N ASP A 13 29.85 12.04 -7.81
CA ASP A 13 29.73 13.45 -8.20
C ASP A 13 29.29 13.61 -9.65
N ARG A 14 29.74 12.72 -10.54
CA ARG A 14 29.30 12.72 -11.97
C ARG A 14 27.85 12.29 -12.09
N PHE A 15 27.46 11.26 -11.35
CA PHE A 15 26.10 10.77 -11.35
C PHE A 15 25.13 11.78 -10.72
N ASP A 16 25.53 12.44 -9.61
CA ASP A 16 24.74 13.48 -8.98
C ASP A 16 24.49 14.67 -9.91
N ARG A 17 25.54 15.16 -10.60
CA ARG A 17 25.41 16.21 -11.62
C ARG A 17 24.53 15.79 -12.78
N PHE A 18 24.59 14.53 -13.18
CA PHE A 18 23.77 14.00 -14.28
C PHE A 18 22.29 13.94 -13.88
N GLN A 19 21.95 13.38 -12.70
CA GLN A 19 20.57 13.30 -12.22
C GLN A 19 19.93 14.68 -11.98
N ARG A 20 20.71 15.66 -11.50
CA ARG A 20 20.22 17.04 -11.30
C ARG A 20 19.86 17.72 -12.62
N ARG A 21 20.52 17.34 -13.73
CA ARG A 21 20.22 17.86 -15.07
C ARG A 21 19.05 17.12 -15.75
N HIS A 22 18.73 15.90 -15.33
CA HIS A 22 17.71 15.05 -15.95
C HIS A 22 16.62 14.73 -14.95
N GLY A 23 15.57 15.56 -14.92
CA GLY A 23 14.46 15.43 -13.96
C GLY A 23 13.76 14.06 -13.96
N TRP A 24 13.75 13.35 -15.10
CA TRP A 24 13.17 12.01 -15.22
C TRP A 24 13.92 10.95 -14.40
N LEU A 25 15.22 11.14 -14.11
CA LEU A 25 16.00 10.30 -13.19
C LEU A 25 15.97 10.83 -11.75
N GLY A 26 16.02 12.17 -11.60
CA GLY A 26 16.03 12.80 -10.28
C GLY A 26 14.76 12.53 -9.49
N PHE A 27 13.60 12.49 -10.15
CA PHE A 27 12.32 12.23 -9.47
C PHE A 27 12.21 10.81 -8.88
N PRO A 28 12.41 9.69 -9.61
CA PRO A 28 12.34 8.35 -9.04
C PRO A 28 13.37 8.12 -7.93
N LEU A 29 14.56 8.70 -8.07
CA LEU A 29 15.60 8.61 -7.03
C LEU A 29 15.18 9.37 -5.76
N ALA A 30 14.60 10.55 -5.89
CA ALA A 30 14.08 11.31 -4.76
C ALA A 30 12.94 10.56 -4.05
N VAL A 31 12.03 9.92 -4.80
CA VAL A 31 10.96 9.06 -4.25
C VAL A 31 11.57 7.90 -3.46
N ARG A 32 12.54 7.18 -4.03
CA ARG A 32 13.21 6.08 -3.34
C ARG A 32 13.94 6.52 -2.07
N GLN A 33 14.66 7.66 -2.13
CA GLN A 33 15.37 8.21 -0.97
C GLN A 33 14.40 8.61 0.13
N LYS A 34 13.35 9.38 -0.22
CA LYS A 34 12.33 9.80 0.75
C LYS A 34 11.63 8.61 1.39
N TYR A 35 11.30 7.58 0.59
CA TYR A 35 10.74 6.32 1.09
C TYR A 35 11.68 5.63 2.09
N GLY A 36 12.99 5.67 1.85
CA GLY A 36 14.01 5.18 2.78
C GLY A 36 14.08 6.01 4.06
N ASP A 37 14.08 7.34 3.93
CA ASP A 37 14.12 8.27 5.06
C ASP A 37 12.91 8.08 5.98
N ASP A 38 11.73 7.85 5.43
CA ASP A 38 10.49 7.64 6.18
C ASP A 38 10.31 6.20 6.65
N GLN A 39 11.33 5.36 6.44
CA GLN A 39 11.27 3.95 6.80
C GLN A 39 10.08 3.20 6.17
N GLY A 40 9.76 3.53 4.93
CA GLY A 40 8.60 3.02 4.22
C GLY A 40 8.50 1.50 4.18
N GLY A 41 9.64 0.78 4.15
CA GLY A 41 9.68 -0.68 4.25
C GLY A 41 9.13 -1.22 5.57
N TYR A 42 9.44 -0.56 6.70
CA TYR A 42 8.89 -0.94 8.01
C TYR A 42 7.40 -0.59 8.12
N LEU A 43 6.99 0.54 7.56
CA LEU A 43 5.59 0.92 7.49
C LEU A 43 4.80 -0.11 6.65
N ALA A 44 5.34 -0.51 5.50
CA ALA A 44 4.74 -1.54 4.65
C ALA A 44 4.61 -2.87 5.39
N ALA A 45 5.64 -3.28 6.13
CA ALA A 45 5.62 -4.52 6.91
C ALA A 45 4.54 -4.47 8.02
N THR A 46 4.39 -3.33 8.70
CA THR A 46 3.38 -3.16 9.74
C THR A 46 1.96 -3.26 9.18
N VAL A 47 1.69 -2.58 8.06
CA VAL A 47 0.38 -2.65 7.39
C VAL A 47 0.12 -4.06 6.87
N ALA A 48 1.13 -4.70 6.27
CA ALA A 48 1.03 -6.07 5.76
C ALA A 48 0.76 -7.10 6.88
N TYR A 49 1.37 -6.93 8.03
CA TYR A 49 1.13 -7.78 9.20
C TYR A 49 -0.34 -7.75 9.63
N TYR A 50 -0.89 -6.58 9.87
CA TYR A 50 -2.32 -6.46 10.22
C TYR A 50 -3.23 -6.88 9.08
N GLY A 51 -2.88 -6.56 7.84
CA GLY A 51 -3.61 -6.99 6.64
C GLY A 51 -3.67 -8.52 6.53
N PHE A 52 -2.55 -9.20 6.73
CA PHE A 52 -2.48 -10.66 6.71
C PHE A 52 -3.41 -11.28 7.76
N PHE A 53 -3.34 -10.81 9.01
CA PHE A 53 -4.19 -11.32 10.07
C PHE A 53 -5.68 -11.00 9.87
N SER A 54 -6.02 -9.95 9.13
CA SER A 54 -7.42 -9.62 8.83
C SER A 54 -8.06 -10.54 7.80
N ILE A 55 -7.29 -11.17 6.92
CA ILE A 55 -7.81 -12.01 5.82
C ILE A 55 -8.60 -13.21 6.35
N PHE A 56 -8.08 -13.93 7.34
CA PHE A 56 -8.72 -15.13 7.83
C PHE A 56 -10.09 -14.86 8.47
N PRO A 57 -10.22 -13.90 9.40
CA PRO A 57 -11.53 -13.53 9.92
C PRO A 57 -12.46 -12.95 8.85
N LEU A 58 -11.94 -12.17 7.91
CA LEU A 58 -12.75 -11.64 6.81
C LEU A 58 -13.30 -12.74 5.91
N LEU A 59 -12.48 -13.74 5.57
CA LEU A 59 -12.93 -14.91 4.81
C LEU A 59 -14.00 -15.70 5.58
N LEU A 60 -13.85 -15.84 6.90
CA LEU A 60 -14.85 -16.51 7.72
C LEU A 60 -16.18 -15.76 7.74
N VAL A 61 -16.15 -14.43 7.88
CA VAL A 61 -17.35 -13.58 7.77
C VAL A 61 -17.97 -13.70 6.38
N PHE A 62 -17.14 -13.55 5.35
CA PHE A 62 -17.59 -13.57 3.95
C PHE A 62 -18.26 -14.89 3.59
N THR A 63 -17.62 -16.01 3.90
CA THR A 63 -18.19 -17.35 3.61
C THR A 63 -19.45 -17.62 4.42
N THR A 64 -19.50 -17.16 5.68
CA THR A 64 -20.67 -17.32 6.53
C THR A 64 -21.84 -16.47 6.04
N VAL A 65 -21.61 -15.22 5.68
CA VAL A 65 -22.65 -14.33 5.10
C VAL A 65 -23.18 -14.91 3.79
N LEU A 66 -22.30 -15.42 2.92
CA LEU A 66 -22.74 -16.10 1.69
C LEU A 66 -23.61 -17.32 1.97
N GLY A 67 -23.29 -18.08 3.03
CA GLY A 67 -24.10 -19.21 3.48
C GLY A 67 -25.51 -18.80 3.94
N PHE A 68 -25.67 -17.61 4.51
CA PHE A 68 -26.97 -17.07 4.90
C PHE A 68 -27.74 -16.41 3.76
N VAL A 69 -27.04 -15.71 2.85
CA VAL A 69 -27.66 -14.93 1.77
C VAL A 69 -28.08 -15.81 0.57
N LEU A 70 -27.32 -16.89 0.31
CA LEU A 70 -27.52 -17.77 -0.85
C LEU A 70 -27.80 -19.23 -0.42
N PRO A 71 -28.75 -19.50 0.47
CA PRO A 71 -29.09 -20.86 0.84
C PRO A 71 -29.62 -21.62 -0.39
N GLY A 72 -29.09 -22.81 -0.62
CA GLY A 72 -29.51 -23.64 -1.76
C GLY A 72 -28.84 -23.34 -3.12
N HIS A 73 -27.91 -22.39 -3.19
CA HIS A 73 -27.18 -22.08 -4.42
C HIS A 73 -25.64 -22.31 -4.26
N PRO A 74 -25.20 -23.56 -4.05
CA PRO A 74 -23.79 -23.86 -3.74
C PRO A 74 -22.85 -23.48 -4.89
N HIS A 75 -23.29 -23.54 -6.14
CA HIS A 75 -22.53 -23.15 -7.31
C HIS A 75 -22.22 -21.63 -7.33
N LEU A 76 -23.22 -20.79 -7.01
CA LEU A 76 -23.02 -19.34 -6.93
C LEU A 76 -22.12 -18.97 -5.74
N GLN A 77 -22.31 -19.61 -4.60
CA GLN A 77 -21.43 -19.44 -3.45
C GLN A 77 -19.97 -19.75 -3.82
N ALA A 78 -19.72 -20.90 -4.45
CA ALA A 78 -18.38 -21.29 -4.89
C ALA A 78 -17.79 -20.31 -5.92
N GLN A 79 -18.57 -19.84 -6.89
CA GLN A 79 -18.11 -18.86 -7.86
C GLN A 79 -17.68 -17.54 -7.20
N ILE A 80 -18.49 -17.03 -6.28
CA ILE A 80 -18.19 -15.75 -5.57
C ILE A 80 -16.97 -15.92 -4.67
N VAL A 81 -16.85 -17.02 -3.92
CA VAL A 81 -15.68 -17.32 -3.09
C VAL A 81 -14.44 -17.45 -3.95
N ASN A 82 -14.50 -18.17 -5.07
CA ASN A 82 -13.37 -18.31 -5.97
C ASN A 82 -12.95 -16.99 -6.62
N SER A 83 -13.91 -16.10 -6.93
CA SER A 83 -13.59 -14.74 -7.42
C SER A 83 -12.92 -13.89 -6.36
N ALA A 84 -13.36 -13.96 -5.09
CA ALA A 84 -12.73 -13.25 -3.99
C ALA A 84 -11.30 -13.78 -3.71
N LEU A 85 -11.14 -15.11 -3.75
CA LEU A 85 -9.84 -15.76 -3.58
C LEU A 85 -8.91 -15.51 -4.78
N GLY A 86 -9.45 -15.30 -5.97
CA GLY A 86 -8.72 -14.94 -7.19
C GLY A 86 -7.98 -13.60 -7.08
N GLN A 87 -8.42 -12.70 -6.19
CA GLN A 87 -7.71 -11.47 -5.87
C GLN A 87 -6.38 -11.72 -5.13
N PHE A 88 -6.22 -12.91 -4.56
CA PHE A 88 -5.00 -13.34 -3.88
C PHE A 88 -4.39 -14.54 -4.62
N PRO A 89 -3.49 -14.31 -5.58
CA PRO A 89 -2.94 -15.38 -6.44
C PRO A 89 -2.36 -16.57 -5.68
N VAL A 90 -1.92 -16.32 -4.44
CA VAL A 90 -1.27 -17.32 -3.58
C VAL A 90 -2.27 -18.31 -2.95
N ILE A 91 -3.51 -17.89 -2.68
CA ILE A 91 -4.50 -18.71 -1.95
C ILE A 91 -5.54 -19.35 -2.90
N GLY A 92 -5.79 -18.72 -4.04
CA GLY A 92 -6.91 -19.07 -4.91
C GLY A 92 -6.95 -20.51 -5.42
N HIS A 93 -5.82 -21.23 -5.39
CA HIS A 93 -5.72 -22.61 -5.85
C HIS A 93 -5.85 -23.67 -4.75
N GLU A 94 -5.65 -23.32 -3.48
CA GLU A 94 -5.51 -24.28 -2.38
C GLU A 94 -6.79 -24.40 -1.51
N LEU A 95 -7.61 -23.34 -1.45
CA LEU A 95 -8.85 -23.37 -0.69
C LEU A 95 -9.99 -23.98 -1.51
N LYS A 96 -10.05 -25.32 -1.51
CA LYS A 96 -11.25 -26.03 -1.99
C LYS A 96 -12.40 -25.75 -1.02
N SER A 97 -13.48 -25.21 -1.57
CA SER A 97 -14.72 -24.93 -0.84
C SER A 97 -15.32 -26.21 -0.24
N GLY A 98 -15.08 -26.43 1.06
CA GLY A 98 -15.93 -27.31 1.84
C GLY A 98 -17.35 -26.73 1.92
N SER A 99 -18.35 -27.55 2.17
CA SER A 99 -19.75 -27.09 2.31
C SER A 99 -19.83 -25.99 3.38
N LEU A 100 -20.13 -24.79 2.94
CA LEU A 100 -20.27 -23.61 3.79
C LEU A 100 -21.60 -23.72 4.54
N LYS A 101 -21.58 -24.26 5.75
CA LYS A 101 -22.73 -24.21 6.66
C LYS A 101 -22.59 -22.94 7.50
N GLY A 102 -23.57 -22.04 7.39
CA GLY A 102 -23.66 -20.86 8.23
C GLY A 102 -23.72 -21.25 9.71
N SER A 103 -22.74 -20.79 10.51
CA SER A 103 -22.69 -20.97 11.96
C SER A 103 -22.68 -19.61 12.62
N THR A 104 -23.63 -19.34 13.50
CA THR A 104 -23.73 -18.09 14.25
C THR A 104 -22.48 -17.85 15.10
N LEU A 105 -21.92 -18.90 15.72
CA LEU A 105 -20.69 -18.78 16.49
C LEU A 105 -19.49 -18.38 15.59
N ALA A 106 -19.35 -19.03 14.44
CA ALA A 106 -18.30 -18.69 13.48
C ALA A 106 -18.44 -17.25 12.97
N LEU A 107 -19.67 -16.77 12.75
CA LEU A 107 -19.94 -15.39 12.36
C LEU A 107 -19.51 -14.40 13.44
N VAL A 108 -19.87 -14.64 14.71
CA VAL A 108 -19.50 -13.75 15.83
C VAL A 108 -17.99 -13.69 16.03
N LEU A 109 -17.33 -14.85 16.08
CA LEU A 109 -15.87 -14.91 16.24
C LEU A 109 -15.13 -14.32 15.04
N GLY A 110 -15.60 -14.63 13.83
CA GLY A 110 -15.04 -14.07 12.60
C GLY A 110 -15.20 -12.55 12.54
N LEU A 111 -16.40 -12.03 12.88
CA LEU A 111 -16.65 -10.60 12.89
C LEU A 111 -15.78 -9.86 13.93
N ALA A 112 -15.70 -10.40 15.15
CA ALA A 112 -14.85 -9.81 16.19
C ALA A 112 -13.37 -9.78 15.76
N GLY A 113 -12.85 -10.88 15.23
CA GLY A 113 -11.48 -10.97 14.72
C GLY A 113 -11.24 -10.06 13.51
N ALA A 114 -12.18 -10.00 12.56
CA ALA A 114 -12.10 -9.14 11.39
C ALA A 114 -12.09 -7.64 11.76
N LEU A 115 -12.95 -7.25 12.69
CA LEU A 115 -12.99 -5.88 13.21
C LEU A 115 -11.69 -5.52 13.92
N TRP A 116 -11.19 -6.40 14.80
CA TRP A 116 -9.95 -6.16 15.55
C TRP A 116 -8.74 -6.02 14.61
N ALA A 117 -8.53 -6.98 13.72
CA ALA A 117 -7.41 -6.97 12.78
C ALA A 117 -7.58 -5.89 11.69
N GLY A 118 -8.80 -5.70 11.18
CA GLY A 118 -9.12 -4.71 10.17
C GLY A 118 -8.93 -3.27 10.66
N ILE A 119 -9.38 -2.95 11.88
CA ILE A 119 -9.10 -1.65 12.51
C ILE A 119 -7.60 -1.45 12.64
N GLY A 120 -6.85 -2.49 13.06
CA GLY A 120 -5.38 -2.46 13.14
C GLY A 120 -4.73 -2.12 11.79
N ALA A 121 -5.17 -2.76 10.70
CA ALA A 121 -4.67 -2.51 9.35
C ALA A 121 -4.94 -1.07 8.89
N VAL A 122 -6.14 -0.55 9.11
CA VAL A 122 -6.49 0.83 8.75
C VAL A 122 -5.67 1.83 9.56
N LEU A 123 -5.54 1.64 10.88
CA LEU A 123 -4.72 2.51 11.73
C LEU A 123 -3.25 2.50 11.33
N ALA A 124 -2.71 1.33 10.97
CA ALA A 124 -1.34 1.22 10.46
C ALA A 124 -1.17 1.96 9.12
N ALA A 125 -2.15 1.84 8.21
CA ALA A 125 -2.15 2.57 6.94
C ALA A 125 -2.29 4.09 7.14
N GLU A 126 -3.19 4.54 8.03
CA GLU A 126 -3.30 5.97 8.40
C GLU A 126 -2.00 6.50 8.99
N ASN A 127 -1.34 5.74 9.88
CA ASN A 127 -0.05 6.13 10.44
C ASN A 127 1.02 6.24 9.36
N ALA A 128 1.09 5.27 8.44
CA ALA A 128 2.02 5.31 7.32
C ALA A 128 1.78 6.56 6.45
N MET A 129 0.55 6.82 6.02
CA MET A 129 0.21 7.99 5.20
C MET A 129 0.53 9.30 5.92
N ASN A 130 0.25 9.39 7.21
CA ASN A 130 0.56 10.58 8.00
C ASN A 130 2.07 10.82 8.15
N LEU A 131 2.87 9.76 8.25
CA LEU A 131 4.33 9.87 8.26
C LEU A 131 4.87 10.34 6.91
N LEU A 132 4.45 9.74 5.81
CA LEU A 132 4.85 10.12 4.46
C LEU A 132 4.54 11.61 4.18
N TRP A 133 3.34 12.07 4.55
CA TRP A 133 2.92 13.46 4.37
C TRP A 133 3.49 14.43 5.41
N GLY A 134 4.25 13.95 6.40
CA GLY A 134 4.85 14.76 7.46
C GLY A 134 3.78 15.42 8.35
N VAL A 135 2.70 14.70 8.67
CA VAL A 135 1.64 15.20 9.54
C VAL A 135 2.07 15.11 11.01
N PRO A 136 2.19 16.25 11.72
CA PRO A 136 2.58 16.27 13.12
C PRO A 136 1.64 15.45 14.01
N PHE A 137 2.19 14.79 15.04
CA PHE A 137 1.37 14.01 15.98
C PHE A 137 0.24 14.83 16.60
N ARG A 138 0.48 16.10 16.91
CA ARG A 138 -0.53 17.03 17.47
C ARG A 138 -1.76 17.26 16.59
N ARG A 139 -1.66 16.99 15.27
CA ARG A 139 -2.76 17.18 14.30
C ARG A 139 -3.47 15.89 13.97
N ARG A 140 -3.01 14.76 14.49
CA ARG A 140 -3.65 13.47 14.27
C ARG A 140 -4.87 13.29 15.16
N PRO A 141 -5.86 12.51 14.72
CA PRO A 141 -7.06 12.29 15.52
C PRO A 141 -6.73 11.58 16.85
N ASP A 142 -7.51 11.90 17.90
CA ASP A 142 -7.42 11.24 19.20
C ASP A 142 -7.70 9.74 19.08
N PHE A 143 -7.27 8.97 20.08
CA PHE A 143 -7.40 7.52 20.15
C PHE A 143 -8.80 6.99 19.80
N LEU A 144 -9.86 7.56 20.35
CA LEU A 144 -11.24 7.13 20.11
C LEU A 144 -11.71 7.50 18.71
N ARG A 145 -11.45 8.75 18.30
CA ARG A 145 -11.81 9.24 16.96
C ARG A 145 -11.09 8.47 15.86
N ALA A 146 -9.82 8.13 16.08
CA ALA A 146 -9.05 7.32 15.14
C ALA A 146 -9.69 5.93 14.94
N ARG A 147 -10.14 5.26 16.00
CA ARG A 147 -10.79 3.95 15.89
C ARG A 147 -12.16 4.00 15.24
N VAL A 148 -12.99 4.99 15.59
CA VAL A 148 -14.31 5.18 14.95
C VAL A 148 -14.10 5.45 13.47
N ARG A 149 -13.14 6.31 13.12
CA ARG A 149 -12.78 6.59 11.73
C ARG A 149 -12.26 5.34 11.02
N ALA A 150 -11.36 4.59 11.65
CA ALA A 150 -10.83 3.34 11.09
C ALA A 150 -11.95 2.32 10.83
N LEU A 151 -12.92 2.22 11.73
CA LEU A 151 -14.09 1.37 11.55
C LEU A 151 -14.93 1.79 10.34
N LEU A 152 -15.23 3.09 10.21
CA LEU A 152 -15.94 3.62 9.05
C LEU A 152 -15.17 3.37 7.75
N LEU A 153 -13.86 3.59 7.74
CA LEU A 153 -13.02 3.34 6.57
C LEU A 153 -12.95 1.84 6.22
N LEU A 154 -12.91 0.97 7.25
CA LEU A 154 -12.97 -0.48 7.04
C LEU A 154 -14.26 -0.88 6.31
N PHE A 155 -15.41 -0.31 6.69
CA PHE A 155 -16.67 -0.56 5.99
C PHE A 155 -16.66 0.01 4.56
N VAL A 156 -16.14 1.21 4.36
CA VAL A 156 -16.08 1.83 3.03
C VAL A 156 -15.16 1.04 2.11
N PHE A 157 -13.93 0.77 2.53
CA PHE A 157 -12.96 0.04 1.71
C PHE A 157 -13.32 -1.44 1.57
N GLY A 158 -13.80 -2.07 2.65
CA GLY A 158 -14.29 -3.45 2.60
C GLY A 158 -15.48 -3.61 1.67
N GLY A 159 -16.45 -2.69 1.76
CA GLY A 159 -17.61 -2.67 0.86
C GLY A 159 -17.22 -2.41 -0.59
N ALA A 160 -16.31 -1.47 -0.83
CA ALA A 160 -15.81 -1.19 -2.18
C ALA A 160 -15.02 -2.36 -2.77
N ALA A 161 -14.18 -3.02 -1.96
CA ALA A 161 -13.46 -4.23 -2.38
C ALA A 161 -14.41 -5.39 -2.70
N LEU A 162 -15.46 -5.58 -1.90
CA LEU A 162 -16.51 -6.56 -2.18
C LEU A 162 -17.24 -6.24 -3.48
N ALA A 163 -17.63 -4.98 -3.69
CA ALA A 163 -18.27 -4.55 -4.94
C ALA A 163 -17.36 -4.77 -6.14
N ALA A 164 -16.08 -4.42 -6.06
CA ALA A 164 -15.08 -4.67 -7.10
C ALA A 164 -14.93 -6.17 -7.39
N THR A 165 -14.93 -7.01 -6.35
CA THR A 165 -14.86 -8.48 -6.49
C THR A 165 -16.09 -9.05 -7.22
N VAL A 166 -17.28 -8.58 -6.88
CA VAL A 166 -18.52 -8.99 -7.55
C VAL A 166 -18.50 -8.55 -9.02
N LEU A 167 -18.08 -7.32 -9.31
CA LEU A 167 -17.94 -6.81 -10.68
C LEU A 167 -16.90 -7.59 -11.50
N ALA A 168 -15.75 -7.91 -10.90
CA ALA A 168 -14.75 -8.76 -11.52
C ALA A 168 -15.28 -10.18 -11.82
N GLY A 169 -16.06 -10.75 -10.89
CA GLY A 169 -16.76 -12.03 -11.09
C GLY A 169 -17.74 -12.01 -12.25
N LEU A 170 -18.51 -10.92 -12.41
CA LEU A 170 -19.39 -10.73 -13.56
C LEU A 170 -18.60 -10.59 -14.88
N GLY A 171 -17.40 -9.99 -14.82
CA GLY A 171 -16.47 -9.89 -15.95
C GLY A 171 -16.00 -11.26 -16.47
N THR A 172 -15.82 -12.25 -15.59
CA THR A 172 -15.40 -13.60 -15.99
C THR A 172 -16.50 -14.39 -16.69
N VAL A 173 -17.77 -14.12 -16.40
CA VAL A 173 -18.93 -14.74 -17.08
C VAL A 173 -18.97 -14.34 -18.56
N GLY A 174 -18.44 -13.18 -18.92
CA GLY A 174 -18.36 -12.70 -20.29
C GLY A 174 -17.15 -13.19 -21.10
N ALA A 175 -16.32 -14.08 -20.55
CA ALA A 175 -15.09 -14.56 -21.22
C ALA A 175 -15.34 -15.20 -22.61
N HIS A 176 -16.56 -15.60 -22.91
CA HIS A 176 -16.97 -16.14 -24.21
C HIS A 176 -17.08 -15.07 -25.33
N TYR A 177 -17.08 -13.78 -24.99
CA TYR A 177 -17.28 -12.68 -25.95
C TYR A 177 -15.98 -12.19 -26.64
N GLY A 178 -14.83 -12.89 -26.45
CA GLY A 178 -13.60 -12.65 -27.20
C GLY A 178 -12.66 -11.58 -26.56
N ILE A 179 -11.64 -11.16 -27.37
CA ILE A 179 -10.53 -10.31 -26.89
C ILE A 179 -11.00 -8.93 -26.41
N GLY A 180 -12.05 -8.38 -27.05
CA GLY A 180 -12.60 -7.08 -26.66
C GLY A 180 -13.14 -7.06 -25.24
N TRP A 181 -13.79 -8.14 -24.81
CA TRP A 181 -14.26 -8.29 -23.43
C TRP A 181 -13.11 -8.39 -22.42
N LYS A 182 -12.05 -9.12 -22.78
CA LYS A 182 -10.83 -9.18 -21.93
C LYS A 182 -10.22 -7.80 -21.71
N ILE A 183 -10.04 -7.02 -22.77
CA ILE A 183 -9.48 -5.67 -22.67
C ILE A 183 -10.39 -4.78 -21.83
N SER A 184 -11.69 -4.82 -22.04
CA SER A 184 -12.66 -4.02 -21.28
C SER A 184 -12.69 -4.39 -19.80
N SER A 185 -12.58 -5.67 -19.44
CA SER A 185 -12.57 -6.12 -18.05
C SER A 185 -11.29 -5.68 -17.33
N VAL A 186 -10.12 -5.77 -17.96
CA VAL A 186 -8.85 -5.27 -17.40
C VAL A 186 -8.89 -3.75 -17.25
N ALA A 187 -9.38 -3.02 -18.25
CA ALA A 187 -9.51 -1.57 -18.16
C ALA A 187 -10.45 -1.14 -17.04
N LEU A 188 -11.56 -1.84 -16.84
CA LEU A 188 -12.51 -1.57 -15.77
C LEU A 188 -11.89 -1.87 -14.39
N SER A 189 -11.18 -2.99 -14.24
CA SER A 189 -10.50 -3.33 -12.98
C SER A 189 -9.45 -2.28 -12.63
N THR A 190 -8.60 -1.90 -13.58
CA THR A 190 -7.59 -0.85 -13.38
C THR A 190 -8.22 0.51 -13.01
N LEU A 191 -9.37 0.84 -13.60
CA LEU A 191 -10.10 2.08 -13.27
C LEU A 191 -10.67 2.03 -11.85
N LEU A 192 -11.20 0.89 -11.43
CA LEU A 192 -11.69 0.68 -10.07
C LEU A 192 -10.54 0.76 -9.06
N ASP A 193 -9.43 0.09 -9.33
CA ASP A 193 -8.22 0.16 -8.49
C ASP A 193 -7.69 1.58 -8.39
N PHE A 194 -7.64 2.32 -9.51
CA PHE A 194 -7.30 3.74 -9.50
C PHE A 194 -8.22 4.54 -8.57
N GLY A 195 -9.53 4.36 -8.69
CA GLY A 195 -10.52 5.03 -7.83
C GLY A 195 -10.34 4.70 -6.35
N LEU A 196 -10.10 3.43 -6.04
CA LEU A 196 -9.84 2.96 -4.67
C LEU A 196 -8.54 3.55 -4.10
N PHE A 197 -7.43 3.53 -4.84
CA PHE A 197 -6.18 4.14 -4.39
C PHE A 197 -6.31 5.66 -4.24
N TRP A 198 -7.00 6.32 -5.17
CA TRP A 198 -7.21 7.77 -5.11
C TRP A 198 -8.02 8.18 -3.88
N LEU A 199 -9.09 7.45 -3.60
CA LEU A 199 -9.89 7.61 -2.38
C LEU A 199 -9.07 7.28 -1.13
N ALA A 200 -8.34 6.16 -1.13
CA ALA A 200 -7.52 5.73 0.00
C ALA A 200 -6.46 6.78 0.37
N PHE A 201 -5.72 7.28 -0.60
CA PHE A 201 -4.70 8.30 -0.37
C PHE A 201 -5.29 9.60 0.20
N ARG A 202 -6.50 9.97 -0.22
CA ARG A 202 -7.18 11.17 0.29
C ARG A 202 -7.68 10.98 1.71
N VAL A 203 -8.30 9.84 1.98
CA VAL A 203 -9.03 9.62 3.23
C VAL A 203 -8.10 9.14 4.35
N LEU A 204 -7.06 8.35 4.06
CA LEU A 204 -6.11 7.88 5.06
C LEU A 204 -5.13 8.95 5.55
N THR A 205 -5.06 10.11 4.89
CA THR A 205 -4.19 11.22 5.31
C THR A 205 -4.97 12.21 6.17
N ALA A 206 -4.44 12.53 7.38
CA ALA A 206 -5.05 13.51 8.30
C ALA A 206 -4.72 14.96 7.92
N ARG A 207 -4.42 15.22 6.65
CA ARG A 207 -4.11 16.53 6.09
C ARG A 207 -5.01 16.79 4.89
N ASP A 208 -5.38 18.05 4.71
CA ASP A 208 -6.03 18.48 3.47
C ASP A 208 -5.05 18.50 2.32
N VAL A 209 -5.17 17.49 1.46
CA VAL A 209 -4.40 17.35 0.22
C VAL A 209 -5.37 17.46 -0.93
N SER A 210 -5.02 18.21 -1.99
CA SER A 210 -5.88 18.32 -3.15
C SER A 210 -6.03 16.98 -3.86
N TRP A 211 -7.23 16.70 -4.37
CA TRP A 211 -7.47 15.52 -5.19
C TRP A 211 -6.54 15.45 -6.41
N SER A 212 -6.21 16.61 -6.99
CA SER A 212 -5.28 16.71 -8.13
C SER A 212 -3.88 16.21 -7.80
N ASP A 213 -3.41 16.44 -6.56
CA ASP A 213 -2.07 16.08 -6.13
C ASP A 213 -1.90 14.58 -5.90
N LEU A 214 -3.01 13.86 -5.72
CA LEU A 214 -3.02 12.43 -5.42
C LEU A 214 -3.14 11.55 -6.67
N ARG A 215 -3.61 12.09 -7.78
CA ARG A 215 -3.91 11.29 -8.99
C ARG A 215 -2.69 10.59 -9.59
N GLY A 216 -1.53 11.23 -9.58
CA GLY A 216 -0.31 10.65 -10.17
C GLY A 216 0.13 9.37 -9.46
N GLY A 217 0.17 9.40 -8.12
CA GLY A 217 0.47 8.21 -7.33
C GLY A 217 -0.66 7.18 -7.37
N ALA A 218 -1.94 7.60 -7.43
CA ALA A 218 -3.04 6.66 -7.57
C ALA A 218 -2.95 5.86 -8.88
N VAL A 219 -2.59 6.52 -9.99
CA VAL A 219 -2.30 5.85 -11.27
C VAL A 219 -1.12 4.88 -11.12
N ALA A 220 -0.02 5.34 -10.53
CA ALA A 220 1.16 4.48 -10.31
C ALA A 220 0.84 3.26 -9.42
N ALA A 221 0.02 3.46 -8.37
CA ALA A 221 -0.42 2.38 -7.49
C ALA A 221 -1.29 1.36 -8.23
N ALA A 222 -2.28 1.81 -9.03
CA ALA A 222 -3.15 0.94 -9.79
C ALA A 222 -2.37 0.08 -10.80
N PHE A 223 -1.51 0.70 -11.61
CA PHE A 223 -0.67 -0.05 -12.55
C PHE A 223 0.34 -0.97 -11.84
N GLY A 224 0.92 -0.53 -10.73
CA GLY A 224 1.84 -1.35 -9.92
C GLY A 224 1.13 -2.55 -9.30
N TYR A 225 -0.11 -2.38 -8.86
CA TYR A 225 -0.92 -3.47 -8.32
C TYR A 225 -1.34 -4.47 -9.41
N GLU A 226 -1.78 -4.00 -10.58
CA GLU A 226 -2.05 -4.88 -11.73
C GLU A 226 -0.81 -5.65 -12.16
N ALA A 227 0.35 -5.01 -12.24
CA ALA A 227 1.61 -5.69 -12.53
C ALA A 227 1.93 -6.75 -11.47
N LEU A 228 1.71 -6.45 -10.19
CA LEU A 228 1.89 -7.40 -9.10
C LEU A 228 0.92 -8.59 -9.21
N GLN A 229 -0.32 -8.37 -9.59
CA GLN A 229 -1.31 -9.41 -9.83
C GLN A 229 -0.88 -10.36 -10.97
N LEU A 230 -0.42 -9.81 -12.08
CA LEU A 230 0.05 -10.58 -13.24
C LEU A 230 1.30 -11.40 -12.90
N LEU A 231 2.29 -10.75 -12.26
CA LEU A 231 3.53 -11.41 -11.84
C LEU A 231 3.28 -12.43 -10.72
N GLY A 232 2.39 -12.11 -9.79
CA GLY A 232 1.98 -13.00 -8.70
C GLY A 232 1.32 -14.28 -9.24
N GLY A 233 0.41 -14.16 -10.20
CA GLY A 233 -0.22 -15.29 -10.86
C GLY A 233 0.78 -16.20 -11.57
N TYR A 234 1.75 -15.60 -12.28
CA TYR A 234 2.85 -16.34 -12.92
C TYR A 234 3.74 -17.06 -11.89
N TYR A 235 4.16 -16.36 -10.84
CA TYR A 235 5.01 -16.89 -9.77
C TYR A 235 4.35 -18.08 -9.06
N VAL A 236 3.08 -17.95 -8.70
CA VAL A 236 2.31 -19.04 -8.06
C VAL A 236 2.20 -20.24 -8.99
N GLY A 237 1.88 -20.00 -10.26
CA GLY A 237 1.71 -21.08 -11.25
C GLY A 237 2.98 -21.91 -11.52
N HIS A 238 4.16 -21.32 -11.41
CA HIS A 238 5.43 -21.95 -11.82
C HIS A 238 6.39 -22.24 -10.65
N VAL A 239 6.49 -21.35 -9.68
CA VAL A 239 7.48 -21.47 -8.61
C VAL A 239 6.87 -22.10 -7.34
N LEU A 240 5.69 -21.63 -6.93
CA LEU A 240 5.09 -22.12 -5.69
C LEU A 240 4.63 -23.59 -5.80
N LYS A 241 4.21 -24.04 -6.98
CA LYS A 241 3.85 -25.46 -7.19
C LYS A 241 5.02 -26.41 -6.88
N SER A 242 6.24 -26.03 -7.24
CA SER A 242 7.42 -26.84 -6.90
C SER A 242 7.85 -26.68 -5.44
N ALA A 243 7.68 -25.52 -4.85
CA ALA A 243 8.00 -25.23 -3.46
C ALA A 243 6.98 -25.84 -2.47
N SER A 244 5.69 -25.97 -2.86
CA SER A 244 4.67 -26.55 -2.00
C SER A 244 4.92 -28.04 -1.71
N ASN A 245 5.58 -28.74 -2.60
CA ASN A 245 5.99 -30.13 -2.38
C ASN A 245 7.03 -30.29 -1.25
N SER A 246 7.84 -29.25 -1.00
CA SER A 246 8.90 -29.27 0.01
C SER A 246 8.52 -28.55 1.31
N TYR A 247 7.74 -27.47 1.21
CA TYR A 247 7.42 -26.58 2.33
C TYR A 247 5.93 -26.57 2.72
N GLY A 248 5.05 -27.25 1.98
CA GLY A 248 3.63 -27.40 2.30
C GLY A 248 2.93 -26.07 2.56
N THR A 249 2.13 -26.02 3.62
CA THR A 249 1.35 -24.83 4.04
C THR A 249 2.21 -23.59 4.36
N PHE A 250 3.48 -23.77 4.75
CA PHE A 250 4.39 -22.65 5.01
C PHE A 250 4.66 -21.82 3.75
N ALA A 251 4.76 -22.45 2.59
CA ALA A 251 4.97 -21.75 1.33
C ALA A 251 3.80 -20.80 1.02
N LEU A 252 2.56 -21.22 1.33
CA LEU A 252 1.36 -20.40 1.16
C LEU A 252 1.35 -19.19 2.10
N VAL A 253 1.66 -19.40 3.37
CA VAL A 253 1.69 -18.34 4.38
C VAL A 253 2.74 -17.29 4.01
N ILE A 254 3.96 -17.71 3.71
CA ILE A 254 5.05 -16.82 3.31
C ILE A 254 4.72 -16.11 1.99
N GLY A 255 4.19 -16.83 1.01
CA GLY A 255 3.79 -16.29 -0.27
C GLY A 255 2.70 -15.22 -0.15
N LEU A 256 1.67 -15.49 0.66
CA LEU A 256 0.59 -14.53 0.91
C LEU A 256 1.09 -13.28 1.65
N LEU A 257 1.88 -13.48 2.71
CA LEU A 257 2.46 -12.35 3.45
C LEU A 257 3.36 -11.50 2.55
N SER A 258 4.17 -12.14 1.71
CA SER A 258 5.03 -11.45 0.74
C SER A 258 4.22 -10.69 -0.30
N PHE A 259 3.13 -11.28 -0.81
CA PHE A 259 2.23 -10.61 -1.74
C PHE A 259 1.59 -9.36 -1.14
N ILE A 260 1.05 -9.48 0.09
CA ILE A 260 0.46 -8.33 0.80
C ILE A 260 1.52 -7.26 1.06
N TYR A 261 2.72 -7.68 1.51
CA TYR A 261 3.84 -6.75 1.73
C TYR A 261 4.19 -5.98 0.46
N LEU A 262 4.32 -6.67 -0.68
CA LEU A 262 4.63 -6.04 -1.96
C LEU A 262 3.51 -5.09 -2.42
N ALA A 263 2.24 -5.48 -2.24
CA ALA A 263 1.10 -4.63 -2.56
C ALA A 263 1.12 -3.33 -1.75
N VAL A 264 1.35 -3.43 -0.44
CA VAL A 264 1.47 -2.26 0.45
C VAL A 264 2.71 -1.46 0.11
N HIS A 265 3.85 -2.11 -0.15
CA HIS A 265 5.11 -1.45 -0.52
C HIS A 265 4.95 -0.60 -1.78
N ILE A 266 4.33 -1.15 -2.83
CA ILE A 266 4.00 -0.43 -4.08
C ILE A 266 3.07 0.75 -3.78
N SER A 267 2.04 0.53 -2.96
CA SER A 267 1.06 1.57 -2.60
C SER A 267 1.70 2.73 -1.84
N LEU A 268 2.57 2.45 -0.86
CA LEU A 268 3.27 3.49 -0.11
C LEU A 268 4.33 4.20 -0.97
N LEU A 269 5.03 3.48 -1.85
CA LEU A 269 5.97 4.08 -2.80
C LEU A 269 5.26 5.02 -3.77
N ALA A 270 4.08 4.65 -4.23
CA ALA A 270 3.23 5.48 -5.09
C ALA A 270 2.67 6.71 -4.34
N ALA A 271 2.30 6.55 -3.07
CA ALA A 271 1.92 7.66 -2.20
C ALA A 271 3.10 8.63 -1.98
N GLU A 272 4.31 8.09 -1.81
CA GLU A 272 5.53 8.89 -1.69
C GLU A 272 5.82 9.70 -2.96
N ALA A 273 5.54 9.14 -4.13
CA ALA A 273 5.65 9.88 -5.40
C ALA A 273 4.73 11.12 -5.40
N ASN A 274 3.51 11.03 -4.85
CA ASN A 274 2.65 12.22 -4.68
C ASN A 274 3.27 13.25 -3.74
N VAL A 275 3.86 12.81 -2.61
CA VAL A 275 4.50 13.71 -1.65
C VAL A 275 5.67 14.44 -2.29
N VAL A 276 6.55 13.69 -2.95
CA VAL A 276 7.73 14.24 -3.64
C VAL A 276 7.30 15.22 -4.73
N ALA A 277 6.28 14.88 -5.54
CA ALA A 277 5.76 15.76 -6.58
C ALA A 277 5.16 17.04 -6.01
N THR A 278 4.24 16.93 -5.07
CA THR A 278 3.50 18.07 -4.50
C THR A 278 4.41 19.02 -3.71
N ARG A 279 5.40 18.46 -2.99
CA ARG A 279 6.34 19.23 -2.17
C ARG A 279 7.58 19.67 -2.92
N ARG A 280 7.74 19.26 -4.18
CA ARG A 280 8.93 19.54 -5.03
C ARG A 280 10.23 19.08 -4.35
N LEU A 281 10.23 17.86 -3.77
CA LEU A 281 11.37 17.32 -3.04
C LEU A 281 12.41 16.67 -3.96
N TRP A 282 12.64 17.27 -5.12
CA TRP A 282 13.70 16.88 -6.06
C TRP A 282 14.28 18.11 -6.77
N PRO A 283 15.51 18.04 -7.28
CA PRO A 283 16.48 16.97 -7.17
C PRO A 283 17.09 16.90 -5.75
N ARG A 284 17.40 15.69 -5.30
CA ARG A 284 18.10 15.43 -4.04
C ARG A 284 19.55 15.03 -4.30
N SER A 285 20.45 15.19 -3.30
CA SER A 285 21.81 14.68 -3.41
C SER A 285 21.81 13.15 -3.36
N PHE A 286 22.63 12.51 -4.22
CA PHE A 286 22.68 11.04 -4.28
C PHE A 286 23.28 10.42 -3.02
N SER A 287 24.21 11.11 -2.38
CA SER A 287 24.88 10.67 -1.16
C SER A 287 24.55 11.58 0.02
N VAL A 288 23.49 11.27 0.73
CA VAL A 288 23.08 12.01 1.94
C VAL A 288 24.06 11.76 3.11
N VAL A 289 24.90 10.72 2.99
CA VAL A 289 25.50 10.17 4.20
C VAL A 289 26.73 10.92 4.65
N PHE A 290 27.51 11.66 3.86
CA PHE A 290 28.69 12.34 4.47
C PHE A 290 29.54 13.24 3.55
N GLU A 291 29.27 13.41 2.26
CA GLU A 291 30.29 14.00 1.38
C GLU A 291 29.79 15.08 0.41
N GLN A 292 28.49 15.29 0.29
CA GLN A 292 27.96 16.32 -0.58
C GLN A 292 27.07 17.31 0.19
N PRO A 293 27.12 18.59 -0.15
CA PRO A 293 26.26 19.59 0.49
C PRO A 293 24.77 19.28 0.20
N ALA A 294 23.96 19.41 1.24
CA ALA A 294 22.52 19.16 1.15
C ALA A 294 21.86 20.12 0.15
N THR A 295 20.97 19.61 -0.67
CA THR A 295 20.14 20.43 -1.55
C THR A 295 19.00 21.09 -0.76
N LEU A 296 18.34 22.08 -1.36
CA LEU A 296 17.10 22.66 -0.78
C LEU A 296 16.02 21.58 -0.58
N ALA A 297 15.94 20.61 -1.49
CA ALA A 297 15.02 19.49 -1.39
C ALA A 297 15.38 18.54 -0.22
N ASP A 298 16.68 18.30 0.04
CA ASP A 298 17.14 17.52 1.21
C ASP A 298 16.77 18.22 2.52
N ARG A 299 17.02 19.51 2.61
CA ARG A 299 16.63 20.32 3.77
C ARG A 299 15.11 20.28 4.00
N ALA A 300 14.33 20.45 2.94
CA ALA A 300 12.87 20.42 3.03
C ALA A 300 12.35 19.05 3.48
N ALA A 301 12.92 17.96 2.98
CA ALA A 301 12.56 16.60 3.39
C ALA A 301 12.89 16.32 4.86
N LEU A 302 14.09 16.71 5.32
CA LEU A 302 14.51 16.54 6.71
C LEU A 302 13.66 17.39 7.66
N THR A 303 13.38 18.66 7.30
CA THR A 303 12.50 19.54 8.08
C THR A 303 11.08 18.96 8.18
N GLN A 304 10.56 18.41 7.08
CA GLN A 304 9.25 17.77 7.08
C GLN A 304 9.22 16.58 8.05
N ARG A 305 10.26 15.74 8.02
CA ARG A 305 10.38 14.59 8.92
C ARG A 305 10.47 15.01 10.39
N GLY A 306 11.27 16.03 10.71
CA GLY A 306 11.37 16.55 12.07
C GLY A 306 10.07 17.09 12.63
N LYS A 307 9.26 17.75 11.80
CA LYS A 307 7.94 18.28 12.20
C LYS A 307 6.94 17.20 12.61
N VAL A 308 7.11 15.95 12.19
CA VAL A 308 6.26 14.84 12.63
C VAL A 308 6.29 14.69 14.14
N GLU A 309 7.43 14.93 14.78
CA GLU A 309 7.63 14.78 16.24
C GLU A 309 6.97 15.87 17.08
N GLU A 310 6.35 16.88 16.48
CA GLU A 310 5.58 17.89 17.21
C GLU A 310 4.34 17.26 17.86
N ARG A 311 4.32 17.14 19.18
CA ARG A 311 3.27 16.51 19.98
C ARG A 311 2.40 17.52 20.72
N ARG A 312 2.98 18.66 21.10
CA ARG A 312 2.32 19.72 21.84
C ARG A 312 2.00 20.90 20.93
N GLN A 313 0.99 21.68 21.29
CA GLN A 313 0.56 22.88 20.53
C GLN A 313 1.65 23.97 20.51
N ASP A 314 2.40 24.07 21.61
CA ASP A 314 3.48 25.02 21.85
C ASP A 314 4.86 24.51 21.40
N GLN A 315 4.95 23.27 20.90
CA GLN A 315 6.19 22.66 20.44
C GLN A 315 6.47 23.01 18.99
N GLN A 316 7.68 23.48 18.70
CA GLN A 316 8.20 23.67 17.36
C GLN A 316 9.52 22.93 17.23
N VAL A 317 9.66 22.13 16.17
CA VAL A 317 10.89 21.40 15.86
C VAL A 317 11.52 22.03 14.63
N ASP A 318 12.68 22.64 14.81
CA ASP A 318 13.50 23.20 13.75
C ASP A 318 14.73 22.33 13.50
N ILE A 319 15.01 22.05 12.24
CA ILE A 319 16.19 21.32 11.80
C ILE A 319 17.07 22.27 11.02
N HIS A 320 18.25 22.55 11.55
CA HIS A 320 19.24 23.35 10.86
C HIS A 320 20.14 22.43 10.00
N VAL A 321 20.04 22.55 8.70
CA VAL A 321 20.91 21.87 7.74
C VAL A 321 21.64 22.94 6.95
N PRO A 322 22.97 23.03 7.03
CA PRO A 322 23.73 23.94 6.18
C PRO A 322 23.59 23.52 4.70
N VAL A 323 23.28 24.47 3.85
CA VAL A 323 23.14 24.29 2.40
C VAL A 323 24.21 25.13 1.74
N ASP A 324 24.98 24.55 0.81
CA ASP A 324 25.95 25.31 0.04
C ASP A 324 25.27 26.42 -0.78
N GLY A 325 25.79 27.64 -0.67
CA GLY A 325 25.37 28.79 -1.47
C GLY A 325 24.16 29.56 -0.92
N ALA A 326 23.83 29.43 0.36
CA ALA A 326 22.81 30.22 1.04
C ALA A 326 23.45 31.15 2.09
N ASP A 327 24.43 31.94 1.68
CA ASP A 327 24.92 33.13 2.41
C ASP A 327 24.54 34.39 1.62
#